data_5de020eae4f569e178d22dad179afbf1
#
_entry.id   5de020eae4f569e178d22dad179afbf1
#
_cell.length_a   1.000
_cell.length_b   1.000
_cell.length_c   1.000
_cell.angle_alpha   90.00
_cell.angle_beta   90.00
_cell.angle_gamma   90.00
#
_symmetry.space_group_name_H-M   'P 1'
#
loop_
_entity.id
_entity.type
_entity.pdbx_description
1 polymer ?
#
loop_
_entity_poly.entity_id
_entity_poly.type
_entity_poly.pdbx_seq_one_letter_code
_entity_poly.pdbx_strand_id
1 'polypeptide(L)'
;MKKYEIEAKERWGNIDAYKEHKEKTANYTKDKWQDVNDGLMALFAKFAEYKNNGNTSNSDEAQALVIELKDYITENYYTCTKEILAGLGQMYVADERFKINIDKNGDGTAEFVSKAIEIYCK
;
A
#
# COMPACT_ATOMS: atom_id res chain seq x y z
N MET A 1 -1.68 10.83 -17.72
CA MET A 1 -2.51 11.21 -16.58
C MET A 1 -3.91 10.64 -16.65
N LYS A 2 -4.64 10.89 -17.73
CA LYS A 2 -6.00 10.33 -17.90
C LYS A 2 -6.01 8.81 -17.88
N LYS A 3 -5.07 8.17 -18.52
CA LYS A 3 -4.96 6.72 -18.54
C LYS A 3 -4.73 6.14 -17.13
N TYR A 4 -3.92 6.82 -16.35
CA TYR A 4 -3.65 6.42 -14.97
C TYR A 4 -4.90 6.56 -14.09
N GLU A 5 -5.63 7.66 -14.26
CA GLU A 5 -6.86 7.89 -13.50
C GLU A 5 -7.92 6.84 -13.84
N ILE A 6 -8.07 6.50 -15.11
CA ILE A 6 -9.02 5.47 -15.56
C ILE A 6 -8.63 4.12 -14.99
N GLU A 7 -7.36 3.77 -15.02
CA GLU A 7 -6.85 2.52 -14.48
C GLU A 7 -7.13 2.39 -12.98
N ALA A 8 -6.88 3.46 -12.22
CA ALA A 8 -7.15 3.48 -10.79
C ALA A 8 -8.64 3.32 -10.52
N LYS A 9 -9.48 4.01 -11.27
CA LYS A 9 -10.93 3.96 -11.13
C LYS A 9 -11.48 2.57 -11.43
N GLU A 10 -11.02 1.94 -12.48
CA GLU A 10 -11.43 0.59 -12.85
C GLU A 10 -10.98 -0.43 -11.81
N ARG A 11 -9.75 -0.31 -11.36
CA ARG A 11 -9.15 -1.25 -10.42
C ARG A 11 -9.85 -1.22 -9.05
N TRP A 12 -10.17 -0.04 -8.58
CA TRP A 12 -10.78 0.11 -7.26
C TRP A 12 -12.30 0.00 -7.27
N GLY A 13 -12.92 0.28 -8.40
CA GLY A 13 -14.37 0.19 -8.56
C GLY A 13 -15.14 1.05 -7.57
N ASN A 14 -14.50 2.04 -6.94
CA ASN A 14 -15.08 2.86 -5.90
C ASN A 14 -14.89 4.34 -6.24
N ILE A 15 -15.97 4.97 -6.72
CA ILE A 15 -15.97 6.37 -7.13
C ILE A 15 -15.68 7.29 -5.95
N ASP A 16 -16.18 6.95 -4.76
CA ASP A 16 -16.00 7.78 -3.57
C ASP A 16 -14.54 7.81 -3.13
N ALA A 17 -13.84 6.66 -3.16
CA ALA A 17 -12.43 6.59 -2.82
C ALA A 17 -11.57 7.36 -3.83
N TYR A 18 -11.88 7.26 -5.12
CA TYR A 18 -11.20 7.99 -6.17
C TYR A 18 -11.36 9.50 -5.99
N LYS A 19 -12.59 9.94 -5.72
CA LYS A 19 -12.91 11.34 -5.50
C LYS A 19 -12.21 11.88 -4.26
N GLU A 20 -12.24 11.12 -3.18
CA GLU A 20 -11.57 11.49 -1.93
C GLU A 20 -10.06 11.62 -2.13
N HIS A 21 -9.44 10.70 -2.85
CA HIS A 21 -8.02 10.76 -3.18
C HIS A 21 -7.70 12.05 -3.91
N LYS A 22 -8.49 12.38 -4.91
CA LYS A 22 -8.29 13.58 -5.70
C LYS A 22 -8.42 14.85 -4.87
N GLU A 23 -9.43 14.92 -4.00
CA GLU A 23 -9.63 16.06 -3.11
C GLU A 23 -8.51 16.20 -2.07
N LYS A 24 -8.15 15.08 -1.45
CA LYS A 24 -7.14 15.05 -0.39
C LYS A 24 -5.76 15.42 -0.89
N THR A 25 -5.44 15.05 -2.12
CA THR A 25 -4.11 15.27 -2.70
C THR A 25 -4.03 16.50 -3.61
N ALA A 26 -5.15 17.21 -3.82
CA ALA A 26 -5.23 18.33 -4.74
C ALA A 26 -4.21 19.44 -4.42
N ASN A 27 -3.93 19.66 -3.14
CA ASN A 27 -3.03 20.72 -2.69
C ASN A 27 -1.64 20.22 -2.31
N TYR A 28 -1.33 18.96 -2.61
CA TYR A 28 -0.02 18.41 -2.30
C TYR A 28 1.04 19.02 -3.20
N THR A 29 2.09 19.58 -2.58
CA THR A 29 3.27 20.05 -3.29
C THR A 29 4.16 18.86 -3.62
N LYS A 30 5.19 19.10 -4.45
CA LYS A 30 6.18 18.09 -4.76
C LYS A 30 6.86 17.56 -3.48
N ASP A 31 7.19 18.48 -2.56
CA ASP A 31 7.82 18.11 -1.30
C ASP A 31 6.88 17.28 -0.43
N LYS A 32 5.61 17.62 -0.41
CA LYS A 32 4.60 16.83 0.33
C LYS A 32 4.47 15.43 -0.24
N TRP A 33 4.44 15.28 -1.56
CA TRP A 33 4.41 13.98 -2.22
C TRP A 33 5.63 13.15 -1.85
N GLN A 34 6.81 13.79 -1.83
CA GLN A 34 8.04 13.11 -1.45
C GLN A 34 7.97 12.59 -0.02
N ASP A 35 7.51 13.42 0.92
CA ASP A 35 7.36 13.03 2.32
C ASP A 35 6.39 11.86 2.48
N VAL A 36 5.26 11.91 1.80
CA VAL A 36 4.25 10.85 1.85
C VAL A 36 4.81 9.54 1.28
N ASN A 37 5.51 9.61 0.16
CA ASN A 37 6.12 8.43 -0.45
C ASN A 37 7.22 7.84 0.43
N ASP A 38 8.04 8.69 1.05
CA ASP A 38 9.10 8.24 1.95
C ASP A 38 8.52 7.53 3.17
N GLY A 39 7.42 8.03 3.71
CA GLY A 39 6.73 7.40 4.83
C GLY A 39 6.16 6.04 4.46
N LEU A 40 5.60 5.93 3.25
CA LEU A 40 5.08 4.67 2.74
C LEU A 40 6.21 3.65 2.59
N MET A 41 7.32 4.06 2.00
CA MET A 41 8.48 3.18 1.82
C MET A 41 9.09 2.76 3.16
N ALA A 42 9.04 3.61 4.17
CA ALA A 42 9.48 3.26 5.52
C ALA A 42 8.65 2.12 6.10
N LEU A 43 7.35 2.08 5.81
CA LEU A 43 6.49 0.96 6.23
C LEU A 43 6.89 -0.34 5.53
N PHE A 44 7.16 -0.27 4.23
CA PHE A 44 7.65 -1.45 3.49
C PHE A 44 8.99 -1.94 4.02
N ALA A 45 9.86 -1.03 4.43
CA ALA A 45 11.14 -1.40 5.07
C ALA A 45 10.91 -2.15 6.38
N LYS A 46 9.91 -1.77 7.17
CA LYS A 46 9.53 -2.50 8.38
C LYS A 46 9.04 -3.91 8.07
N PHE A 47 8.25 -4.07 7.02
CA PHE A 47 7.82 -5.39 6.57
C PHE A 47 9.04 -6.27 6.21
N ALA A 48 10.00 -5.70 5.50
CA ALA A 48 11.22 -6.41 5.13
C ALA A 48 12.02 -6.82 6.36
N GLU A 49 12.13 -5.93 7.33
CA GLU A 49 12.83 -6.21 8.60
C GLU A 49 12.17 -7.36 9.35
N TYR A 50 10.85 -7.34 9.48
CA TYR A 50 10.13 -8.40 10.18
C TYR A 50 10.27 -9.74 9.45
N LYS A 51 10.19 -9.71 8.12
CA LYS A 51 10.41 -10.90 7.30
C LYS A 51 11.81 -11.49 7.54
N ASN A 52 12.82 -10.63 7.54
CA ASN A 52 14.21 -11.05 7.75
C ASN A 52 14.46 -11.58 9.17
N ASN A 53 13.66 -11.13 10.13
CA ASN A 53 13.73 -11.60 11.51
C ASN A 53 12.98 -12.93 11.74
N GLY A 54 12.41 -13.50 10.69
CA GLY A 54 11.74 -14.79 10.76
C GLY A 54 10.24 -14.71 11.05
N ASN A 55 9.66 -13.52 11.09
CA ASN A 55 8.22 -13.37 11.26
C ASN A 55 7.48 -13.86 10.02
N THR A 56 6.36 -14.54 10.23
CA THR A 56 5.49 -14.95 9.13
C THR A 56 4.48 -13.86 8.82
N SER A 57 3.85 -13.95 7.66
CA SER A 57 2.85 -12.96 7.22
C SER A 57 1.61 -12.95 8.12
N ASN A 58 1.34 -14.04 8.82
CA ASN A 58 0.21 -14.12 9.76
C ASN A 58 0.61 -13.83 11.20
N SER A 59 1.84 -13.42 11.45
CA SER A 59 2.28 -13.06 12.80
C SER A 59 1.56 -11.80 13.28
N ASP A 60 1.47 -11.63 14.60
CA ASP A 60 0.86 -10.45 15.19
C ASP A 60 1.58 -9.17 14.76
N GLU A 61 2.91 -9.24 14.66
CA GLU A 61 3.76 -8.13 14.22
C GLU A 61 3.44 -7.73 12.78
N ALA A 62 3.35 -8.71 11.88
CA ALA A 62 3.02 -8.44 10.48
C ALA A 62 1.61 -7.89 10.34
N GLN A 63 0.66 -8.43 11.08
CA GLN A 63 -0.72 -7.95 11.05
C GLN A 63 -0.86 -6.53 11.60
N ALA A 64 -0.09 -6.20 12.65
CA ALA A 64 -0.05 -4.84 13.17
C ALA A 64 0.47 -3.85 12.10
N LEU A 65 1.47 -4.26 11.32
CA LEU A 65 1.97 -3.43 10.21
C LEU A 65 0.94 -3.23 9.11
N VAL A 66 0.09 -4.23 8.85
CA VAL A 66 -0.99 -4.09 7.87
C VAL A 66 -1.96 -3.00 8.33
N ILE A 67 -2.30 -2.97 9.61
CA ILE A 67 -3.16 -1.94 10.19
C ILE A 67 -2.49 -0.57 10.06
N GLU A 68 -1.21 -0.47 10.36
CA GLU A 68 -0.42 0.76 10.20
C GLU A 68 -0.46 1.25 8.75
N LEU A 69 -0.27 0.34 7.80
CA LEU A 69 -0.32 0.66 6.37
C LEU A 69 -1.70 1.17 5.97
N LYS A 70 -2.75 0.48 6.40
CA LYS A 70 -4.13 0.86 6.12
C LYS A 70 -4.42 2.27 6.66
N ASP A 71 -4.01 2.54 7.90
CA ASP A 71 -4.23 3.84 8.53
C ASP A 71 -3.42 4.93 7.84
N TYR A 72 -2.20 4.63 7.43
CA TYR A 72 -1.35 5.57 6.72
C TYR A 72 -1.98 5.98 5.38
N ILE A 73 -2.50 5.03 4.63
CA ILE A 73 -3.17 5.30 3.37
C ILE A 73 -4.43 6.13 3.61
N THR A 74 -5.20 5.78 4.63
CA THR A 74 -6.43 6.52 4.99
C THR A 74 -6.12 7.96 5.33
N GLU A 75 -5.04 8.22 6.04
CA GLU A 75 -4.67 9.57 6.45
C GLU A 75 -4.14 10.42 5.30
N ASN A 76 -3.37 9.82 4.39
CA ASN A 76 -2.63 10.58 3.38
C ASN A 76 -3.18 10.54 1.97
N TYR A 77 -3.97 9.55 1.62
CA TYR A 77 -4.46 9.36 0.25
C TYR A 77 -5.98 9.36 0.17
N TYR A 78 -6.64 8.40 0.83
CA TYR A 78 -8.09 8.23 0.78
C TYR A 78 -8.48 7.17 1.80
N THR A 79 -9.76 7.09 2.15
CA THR A 79 -10.24 6.07 3.08
C THR A 79 -9.99 4.67 2.50
N CYS A 80 -9.12 3.92 3.16
CA CYS A 80 -8.72 2.59 2.72
C CYS A 80 -9.60 1.53 3.40
N THR A 81 -10.59 1.02 2.66
CA THR A 81 -11.42 -0.09 3.14
C THR A 81 -10.67 -1.40 2.98
N LYS A 82 -11.17 -2.46 3.61
CA LYS A 82 -10.59 -3.80 3.44
C LYS A 82 -10.60 -4.24 1.98
N GLU A 83 -11.65 -3.93 1.24
CA GLU A 83 -11.76 -4.27 -0.18
C GLU A 83 -10.69 -3.59 -1.00
N ILE A 84 -10.47 -2.30 -0.77
CA ILE A 84 -9.43 -1.52 -1.44
C ILE A 84 -8.06 -2.05 -1.06
N LEU A 85 -7.85 -2.33 0.21
CA LEU A 85 -6.59 -2.87 0.70
C LEU A 85 -6.25 -4.21 0.06
N ALA A 86 -7.24 -5.10 -0.06
CA ALA A 86 -7.06 -6.39 -0.72
C ALA A 86 -6.62 -6.21 -2.19
N GLY A 87 -7.23 -5.26 -2.88
CA GLY A 87 -6.84 -4.91 -4.25
C GLY A 87 -5.42 -4.39 -4.35
N LEU A 88 -5.01 -3.55 -3.40
CA LEU A 88 -3.65 -3.02 -3.34
C LEU A 88 -2.64 -4.15 -3.12
N GLY A 89 -2.95 -5.08 -2.23
CA GLY A 89 -2.08 -6.23 -1.97
C GLY A 89 -1.83 -7.05 -3.22
N GLN A 90 -2.87 -7.30 -4.01
CA GLN A 90 -2.75 -8.01 -5.27
C GLN A 90 -1.91 -7.22 -6.28
N MET A 91 -2.10 -5.92 -6.34
CA MET A 91 -1.36 -5.04 -7.24
C MET A 91 0.14 -5.03 -6.93
N TYR A 92 0.50 -5.09 -5.65
CA TYR A 92 1.91 -5.02 -5.23
C TYR A 92 2.76 -6.17 -5.80
N VAL A 93 2.15 -7.32 -6.08
CA VAL A 93 2.86 -8.46 -6.68
C VAL A 93 2.59 -8.62 -8.17
N ALA A 94 1.46 -8.10 -8.65
CA ALA A 94 1.08 -8.20 -10.06
C ALA A 94 1.75 -7.13 -10.92
N ASP A 95 1.96 -5.93 -10.38
CA ASP A 95 2.59 -4.83 -11.10
C ASP A 95 4.09 -4.82 -10.79
N GLU A 96 4.90 -5.10 -11.81
CA GLU A 96 6.35 -5.18 -11.65
C GLU A 96 6.98 -3.91 -11.08
N ARG A 97 6.44 -2.74 -11.42
CA ARG A 97 6.97 -1.47 -10.93
C ARG A 97 6.86 -1.37 -9.41
N PHE A 98 5.71 -1.76 -8.87
CA PHE A 98 5.50 -1.79 -7.43
C PHE A 98 6.34 -2.87 -6.77
N LYS A 99 6.35 -4.06 -7.36
CA LYS A 99 7.12 -5.18 -6.83
C LYS A 99 8.61 -4.84 -6.72
N ILE A 100 9.18 -4.27 -7.77
CA ILE A 100 10.59 -3.88 -7.78
C ILE A 100 10.86 -2.82 -6.70
N ASN A 101 10.01 -1.82 -6.59
CA ASN A 101 10.18 -0.76 -5.59
C ASN A 101 10.10 -1.28 -4.17
N ILE A 102 9.15 -2.17 -3.89
CA ILE A 102 8.99 -2.75 -2.56
C ILE A 102 10.17 -3.68 -2.25
N ASP A 103 10.58 -4.49 -3.22
CA ASP A 103 11.68 -5.46 -3.04
C ASP A 103 13.05 -4.80 -2.91
N LYS A 104 13.16 -3.50 -3.18
CA LYS A 104 14.39 -2.75 -2.87
C LYS A 104 14.75 -2.80 -1.39
N ASN A 105 13.77 -3.04 -0.53
CA ASN A 105 13.96 -3.19 0.91
C ASN A 105 14.41 -4.60 1.29
N GLY A 106 14.27 -5.55 0.37
CA GLY A 106 14.63 -6.95 0.57
C GLY A 106 13.84 -7.83 -0.39
N ASP A 107 14.48 -8.83 -0.97
CA ASP A 107 13.82 -9.74 -1.92
C ASP A 107 12.62 -10.43 -1.26
N GLY A 108 11.50 -10.48 -1.96
CA GLY A 108 10.29 -11.13 -1.48
C GLY A 108 9.44 -10.27 -0.56
N THR A 109 9.82 -9.03 -0.31
CA THR A 109 9.03 -8.12 0.55
C THR A 109 7.64 -7.88 -0.01
N ALA A 110 7.51 -7.66 -1.32
CA ALA A 110 6.21 -7.42 -1.95
C ALA A 110 5.26 -8.61 -1.72
N GLU A 111 5.76 -9.82 -1.88
CA GLU A 111 4.97 -11.04 -1.64
C GLU A 111 4.58 -11.17 -0.17
N PHE A 112 5.49 -10.86 0.73
CA PHE A 112 5.22 -10.89 2.17
C PHE A 112 4.12 -9.90 2.54
N VAL A 113 4.19 -8.67 2.04
CA VAL A 113 3.17 -7.63 2.27
C VAL A 113 1.83 -8.07 1.70
N SER A 114 1.82 -8.55 0.46
CA SER A 114 0.60 -9.00 -0.21
C SER A 114 -0.08 -10.12 0.57
N LYS A 115 0.70 -11.09 1.03
CA LYS A 115 0.17 -12.22 1.80
C LYS A 115 -0.37 -11.77 3.16
N ALA A 116 0.33 -10.85 3.83
CA ALA A 116 -0.13 -10.30 5.10
C ALA A 116 -1.46 -9.57 4.93
N ILE A 117 -1.59 -8.79 3.86
CA ILE A 117 -2.83 -8.09 3.53
C ILE A 117 -3.97 -9.08 3.27
N GLU A 118 -3.69 -10.12 2.50
CA GLU A 118 -4.68 -11.15 2.20
C GLU A 118 -5.22 -11.78 3.48
N ILE A 119 -4.35 -12.11 4.42
CA ILE A 119 -4.72 -12.69 5.71
C ILE A 119 -5.59 -11.70 6.51
N TYR A 120 -5.18 -10.44 6.56
CA TYR A 120 -5.92 -9.40 7.27
C TYR A 120 -7.33 -9.22 6.72
N CYS A 121 -7.50 -9.34 5.40
CA CYS A 121 -8.78 -9.09 4.71
C CYS A 121 -9.73 -10.29 4.70
N LYS A 122 -9.31 -11.42 5.21
CA LYS A 122 -10.18 -12.61 5.30
C LYS A 122 -11.29 -12.50 6.36
#